data_2d13a3262bbcd61ce27fa8e663bdec57
#
_entry.id   2d13a3262bbcd61ce27fa8e663bdec57
#
_cell.length_a   1.000
_cell.length_b   1.000
_cell.length_c   1.000
_cell.angle_alpha   90.00
_cell.angle_beta   90.00
_cell.angle_gamma   90.00
#
_symmetry.space_group_name_H-M   'P 1'
#
loop_
_entity.id
_entity.type
_entity.pdbx_description
1 polymer ?
#
loop_
_entity_poly.entity_id
_entity_poly.type
_entity_poly.pdbx_seq_one_letter_code
_entity_poly.pdbx_strand_id
1 'polypeptide(L)'
;WLDPWLTYLRQRGVTFVSGAAVTRIRASTAGVTAVTIEINGEPRDIVADYYIAAMPVEVMAGLVTDELKTAAPSIANLNKLRVAWMNGIQFFLKQDIPEEFGHTIYADSPWALTSISQRQFWRQAPIGNYGDGGLGGILSLDISEWEQPGIVYGKPANKCTAEEIKNEVWAQVKVHLNIGGAEIARDDNIITWFLDPDVQFPNPTAVANLEPLLINTAGSLAYRPDAVTEIPNFFLASDYVKTYTDLATMEGANEAARRAVNGILERSGSNAPRVPVWPFQEPEVFAPLIEYDRMRFRLGMPHTSFGAGLV
;
A
#
# COMPACT_ATOMS: atom_id res chain seq x y z
N TRP A 1 -8.79 -11.17 -11.42
CA TRP A 1 -8.07 -12.32 -10.83
C TRP A 1 -8.49 -12.57 -9.37
N LEU A 2 -9.23 -11.69 -8.74
CA LEU A 2 -9.76 -11.91 -7.37
C LEU A 2 -10.80 -13.05 -7.33
N ASP A 3 -11.76 -13.11 -8.25
CA ASP A 3 -12.81 -14.13 -8.23
C ASP A 3 -12.28 -15.58 -8.30
N PRO A 4 -11.30 -15.91 -9.18
CA PRO A 4 -10.69 -17.24 -9.15
C PRO A 4 -10.01 -17.55 -7.82
N TRP A 5 -9.37 -16.55 -7.19
CA TRP A 5 -8.74 -16.72 -5.88
C TRP A 5 -9.77 -16.97 -4.78
N LEU A 6 -10.84 -16.19 -4.72
CA LEU A 6 -11.93 -16.39 -3.76
C LEU A 6 -12.57 -17.77 -3.91
N THR A 7 -12.80 -18.20 -5.16
CA THR A 7 -13.34 -19.53 -5.46
C THR A 7 -12.43 -20.63 -4.94
N TYR A 8 -11.12 -20.54 -5.21
CA TYR A 8 -10.12 -21.48 -4.71
C TYR A 8 -10.10 -21.56 -3.18
N LEU A 9 -10.14 -20.41 -2.48
CA LEU A 9 -10.14 -20.38 -1.02
C LEU A 9 -11.42 -20.99 -0.44
N ARG A 10 -12.59 -20.69 -1.01
CA ARG A 10 -13.87 -21.30 -0.59
C ARG A 10 -13.85 -22.82 -0.75
N GLN A 11 -13.28 -23.35 -1.83
CA GLN A 11 -13.10 -24.79 -2.04
C GLN A 11 -12.18 -25.44 -0.98
N ARG A 12 -11.32 -24.64 -0.34
CA ARG A 12 -10.45 -25.04 0.78
C ARG A 12 -11.08 -24.85 2.15
N GLY A 13 -12.37 -24.50 2.21
CA GLY A 13 -13.13 -24.35 3.47
C GLY A 13 -13.01 -22.96 4.10
N VAL A 14 -12.45 -21.96 3.39
CA VAL A 14 -12.42 -20.58 3.90
C VAL A 14 -13.81 -19.96 3.81
N THR A 15 -14.30 -19.42 4.92
CA THR A 15 -15.55 -18.67 4.99
C THR A 15 -15.26 -17.17 4.91
N PHE A 16 -15.92 -16.49 3.97
CA PHE A 16 -15.87 -15.03 3.83
C PHE A 16 -17.18 -14.45 4.34
N VAL A 17 -17.09 -13.50 5.27
CA VAL A 17 -18.23 -12.76 5.80
C VAL A 17 -18.05 -11.29 5.43
N SER A 18 -18.82 -10.83 4.45
CA SER A 18 -18.81 -9.43 4.00
C SER A 18 -19.75 -8.58 4.87
N GLY A 19 -19.51 -7.26 4.92
CA GLY A 19 -20.32 -6.33 5.69
C GLY A 19 -20.22 -6.55 7.21
N ALA A 20 -19.10 -7.15 7.68
CA ALA A 20 -18.83 -7.45 9.06
C ALA A 20 -17.63 -6.63 9.55
N ALA A 21 -17.89 -5.46 10.09
CA ALA A 21 -16.84 -4.62 10.65
C ALA A 21 -16.39 -5.12 12.03
N VAL A 22 -15.07 -5.23 12.24
CA VAL A 22 -14.52 -5.50 13.58
C VAL A 22 -14.63 -4.23 14.43
N THR A 23 -15.31 -4.31 15.56
CA THR A 23 -15.52 -3.16 16.44
C THR A 23 -14.80 -3.29 17.79
N ARG A 24 -14.39 -4.49 18.19
CA ARG A 24 -13.67 -4.72 19.45
C ARG A 24 -12.86 -6.02 19.42
N ILE A 25 -11.67 -5.97 20.03
CA ILE A 25 -10.84 -7.14 20.33
C ILE A 25 -10.74 -7.25 21.85
N ARG A 26 -11.22 -8.36 22.43
CA ARG A 26 -11.14 -8.63 23.86
C ARG A 26 -9.95 -9.52 24.13
N ALA A 27 -8.96 -8.99 24.82
CA ALA A 27 -7.73 -9.72 25.09
C ALA A 27 -7.20 -9.46 26.49
N SER A 28 -6.37 -10.38 26.94
CA SER A 28 -5.51 -10.27 28.10
C SER A 28 -4.13 -10.83 27.75
N THR A 29 -3.21 -10.85 28.70
CA THR A 29 -1.90 -11.52 28.54
C THR A 29 -2.03 -13.04 28.30
N ALA A 30 -3.17 -13.64 28.65
CA ALA A 30 -3.45 -15.06 28.42
C ALA A 30 -3.95 -15.36 26.99
N GLY A 31 -4.49 -14.38 26.27
CA GLY A 31 -4.98 -14.54 24.90
C GLY A 31 -6.13 -13.60 24.55
N VAL A 32 -6.46 -13.58 23.26
CA VAL A 32 -7.72 -13.04 22.76
C VAL A 32 -8.83 -14.06 23.07
N THR A 33 -9.89 -13.58 23.73
CA THR A 33 -11.04 -14.42 24.10
C THR A 33 -12.19 -14.31 23.10
N ALA A 34 -12.36 -13.15 22.47
CA ALA A 34 -13.35 -12.93 21.41
C ALA A 34 -13.03 -11.68 20.61
N VAL A 35 -13.50 -11.65 19.37
CA VAL A 35 -13.55 -10.46 18.52
C VAL A 35 -15.00 -10.13 18.26
N THR A 36 -15.43 -8.90 18.57
CA THR A 36 -16.78 -8.44 18.26
C THR A 36 -16.79 -7.87 16.82
N ILE A 37 -17.67 -8.38 16.01
CA ILE A 37 -17.99 -7.86 14.68
C ILE A 37 -19.39 -7.26 14.69
N GLU A 38 -19.64 -6.29 13.82
CA GLU A 38 -20.96 -5.71 13.59
C GLU A 38 -21.46 -6.09 12.21
N ILE A 39 -22.66 -6.68 12.14
CA ILE A 39 -23.32 -7.05 10.89
C ILE A 39 -24.72 -6.43 10.92
N ASN A 40 -25.01 -5.55 9.96
CA ASN A 40 -26.30 -4.83 9.86
C ASN A 40 -26.69 -4.08 11.17
N GLY A 41 -25.71 -3.52 11.87
CA GLY A 41 -25.91 -2.83 13.14
C GLY A 41 -26.02 -3.74 14.36
N GLU A 42 -25.93 -5.07 14.19
CA GLU A 42 -26.01 -6.03 15.29
C GLU A 42 -24.62 -6.57 15.66
N PRO A 43 -24.19 -6.42 16.93
CA PRO A 43 -22.91 -6.94 17.37
C PRO A 43 -22.95 -8.44 17.57
N ARG A 44 -21.88 -9.13 17.15
CA ARG A 44 -21.68 -10.57 17.34
C ARG A 44 -20.25 -10.86 17.79
N ASP A 45 -20.10 -11.76 18.72
CA ASP A 45 -18.80 -12.24 19.16
C ASP A 45 -18.36 -13.46 18.34
N ILE A 46 -17.13 -13.40 17.85
CA ILE A 46 -16.45 -14.48 17.18
C ILE A 46 -15.38 -15.03 18.11
N VAL A 47 -15.42 -16.35 18.34
CA VAL A 47 -14.43 -17.10 19.11
C VAL A 47 -13.68 -18.04 18.17
N ALA A 48 -12.36 -18.00 18.25
CA ALA A 48 -11.46 -18.84 17.45
C ALA A 48 -10.23 -19.22 18.27
N ASP A 49 -9.47 -20.22 17.79
CA ASP A 49 -8.21 -20.62 18.41
C ASP A 49 -7.12 -19.55 18.19
N TYR A 50 -7.07 -18.95 17.01
CA TYR A 50 -6.09 -17.94 16.60
C TYR A 50 -6.77 -16.79 15.86
N TYR A 51 -6.21 -15.59 16.01
CA TYR A 51 -6.71 -14.37 15.41
C TYR A 51 -5.59 -13.67 14.65
N ILE A 52 -5.89 -13.23 13.43
CA ILE A 52 -4.98 -12.41 12.61
C ILE A 52 -5.67 -11.09 12.31
N ALA A 53 -5.11 -9.97 12.76
CA ALA A 53 -5.54 -8.66 12.33
C ALA A 53 -4.80 -8.29 11.04
N ALA A 54 -5.52 -8.32 9.89
CA ALA A 54 -4.99 -8.06 8.56
C ALA A 54 -5.66 -6.82 7.94
N MET A 55 -5.78 -5.78 8.73
CA MET A 55 -6.42 -4.51 8.39
C MET A 55 -5.39 -3.38 8.31
N PRO A 56 -5.69 -2.23 7.67
CA PRO A 56 -4.81 -1.06 7.65
C PRO A 56 -4.47 -0.53 9.05
N VAL A 57 -3.36 0.22 9.13
CA VAL A 57 -2.83 0.67 10.44
C VAL A 57 -3.78 1.60 11.18
N GLU A 58 -4.48 2.50 10.50
CA GLU A 58 -5.42 3.45 11.10
C GLU A 58 -6.64 2.72 11.68
N VAL A 59 -7.10 1.66 11.03
CA VAL A 59 -8.20 0.81 11.52
C VAL A 59 -7.73 0.03 12.75
N MET A 60 -6.57 -0.61 12.69
CA MET A 60 -6.02 -1.35 13.82
C MET A 60 -5.74 -0.44 15.02
N ALA A 61 -5.15 0.75 14.78
CA ALA A 61 -4.88 1.73 15.83
C ALA A 61 -6.17 2.18 16.56
N GLY A 62 -7.28 2.29 15.82
CA GLY A 62 -8.62 2.59 16.39
C GLY A 62 -9.17 1.50 17.29
N LEU A 63 -8.72 0.24 17.12
CA LEU A 63 -9.13 -0.90 17.94
C LEU A 63 -8.25 -1.14 19.18
N VAL A 64 -7.13 -0.42 19.29
CA VAL A 64 -6.16 -0.61 20.39
C VAL A 64 -6.65 0.04 21.68
N THR A 65 -7.22 -0.75 22.56
CA THR A 65 -7.62 -0.37 23.93
C THR A 65 -6.44 -0.40 24.90
N ASP A 66 -6.60 0.15 26.09
CA ASP A 66 -5.56 0.10 27.12
C ASP A 66 -5.30 -1.34 27.61
N GLU A 67 -6.30 -2.21 27.58
CA GLU A 67 -6.15 -3.64 27.83
C GLU A 67 -5.23 -4.30 26.79
N LEU A 68 -5.47 -3.98 25.50
CA LEU A 68 -4.62 -4.46 24.40
C LEU A 68 -3.19 -3.93 24.48
N LYS A 69 -2.98 -2.65 24.82
CA LYS A 69 -1.63 -2.07 25.03
C LYS A 69 -0.89 -2.76 26.18
N THR A 70 -1.63 -3.11 27.25
CA THR A 70 -1.05 -3.82 28.39
C THR A 70 -0.67 -5.26 28.02
N ALA A 71 -1.51 -5.94 27.25
CA ALA A 71 -1.28 -7.31 26.84
C ALA A 71 -0.25 -7.45 25.71
N ALA A 72 -0.17 -6.47 24.82
CA ALA A 72 0.76 -6.41 23.70
C ALA A 72 1.39 -5.00 23.59
N PRO A 73 2.45 -4.69 24.34
CA PRO A 73 3.12 -3.38 24.27
C PRO A 73 3.63 -3.00 22.89
N SER A 74 3.95 -3.96 22.03
CA SER A 74 4.43 -3.73 20.67
C SER A 74 3.43 -2.95 19.80
N ILE A 75 2.11 -3.11 20.05
CA ILE A 75 1.08 -2.41 19.29
C ILE A 75 0.69 -1.04 19.88
N ALA A 76 1.25 -0.67 21.03
CA ALA A 76 0.88 0.57 21.73
C ALA A 76 1.24 1.85 20.94
N ASN A 77 2.16 1.73 19.97
CA ASN A 77 2.69 2.86 19.19
C ASN A 77 2.10 2.96 17.77
N LEU A 78 1.10 2.15 17.40
CA LEU A 78 0.51 2.19 16.06
C LEU A 78 -0.02 3.58 15.68
N ASN A 79 -0.55 4.32 16.64
CA ASN A 79 -1.02 5.69 16.45
C ASN A 79 0.09 6.72 16.14
N LYS A 80 1.36 6.35 16.23
CA LYS A 80 2.51 7.18 15.81
C LYS A 80 2.88 6.97 14.35
N LEU A 81 2.37 5.92 13.72
CA LEU A 81 2.50 5.69 12.29
C LEU A 81 1.60 6.66 11.54
N ARG A 82 2.12 7.25 10.48
CA ARG A 82 1.41 8.26 9.69
C ARG A 82 0.82 7.63 8.44
N VAL A 83 -0.37 8.09 8.11
CA VAL A 83 -1.01 7.80 6.82
C VAL A 83 -1.14 9.09 6.02
N ALA A 84 -1.15 8.97 4.70
CA ALA A 84 -1.38 10.08 3.78
C ALA A 84 -2.18 9.59 2.57
N TRP A 85 -2.62 10.52 1.73
CA TRP A 85 -3.30 10.19 0.50
C TRP A 85 -2.27 9.74 -0.55
N MET A 86 -2.52 8.60 -1.16
CA MET A 86 -1.86 8.12 -2.36
C MET A 86 -2.90 7.29 -3.10
N ASN A 87 -3.47 7.87 -4.14
CA ASN A 87 -4.59 7.27 -4.85
C ASN A 87 -4.30 7.22 -6.34
N GLY A 88 -4.79 6.16 -6.97
CA GLY A 88 -4.57 5.88 -8.37
C GLY A 88 -5.57 6.57 -9.30
N ILE A 89 -5.08 6.91 -10.49
CA ILE A 89 -5.91 7.26 -11.64
C ILE A 89 -5.44 6.46 -12.84
N GLN A 90 -6.37 5.95 -13.64
CA GLN A 90 -6.06 5.21 -14.85
C GLN A 90 -6.59 5.93 -16.08
N PHE A 91 -5.79 6.01 -17.13
CA PHE A 91 -6.22 6.45 -18.45
C PHE A 91 -6.27 5.26 -19.40
N PHE A 92 -7.42 5.03 -19.99
CA PHE A 92 -7.63 4.04 -21.03
C PHE A 92 -7.40 4.69 -22.39
N LEU A 93 -6.46 4.15 -23.16
CA LEU A 93 -5.89 4.81 -24.33
C LEU A 93 -6.16 4.01 -25.61
N LYS A 94 -6.34 4.72 -26.75
CA LYS A 94 -6.42 4.11 -28.09
C LYS A 94 -5.12 3.46 -28.49
N GLN A 95 -3.99 4.05 -28.11
CA GLN A 95 -2.64 3.57 -28.36
C GLN A 95 -1.85 3.61 -27.06
N ASP A 96 -1.03 2.59 -26.85
CA ASP A 96 -0.15 2.53 -25.69
C ASP A 96 0.85 3.68 -25.70
N ILE A 97 1.20 4.16 -24.50
CA ILE A 97 2.29 5.10 -24.30
C ILE A 97 3.54 4.27 -23.97
N PRO A 98 4.56 4.30 -24.84
CA PRO A 98 5.79 3.56 -24.60
C PRO A 98 6.60 4.26 -23.49
N GLU A 99 6.45 3.80 -22.28
CA GLU A 99 7.31 4.15 -21.15
C GLU A 99 8.43 3.12 -21.00
N GLU A 100 9.44 3.45 -20.18
CA GLU A 100 10.44 2.48 -19.77
C GLU A 100 9.80 1.24 -19.13
N PHE A 101 10.47 0.10 -19.27
CA PHE A 101 9.96 -1.15 -18.71
C PHE A 101 10.05 -1.11 -17.19
N GLY A 102 8.95 -0.83 -16.55
CA GLY A 102 8.85 -0.68 -15.10
C GLY A 102 8.05 0.56 -14.70
N HIS A 103 8.39 1.10 -13.55
CA HIS A 103 7.76 2.26 -12.94
C HIS A 103 8.46 3.54 -13.38
N THR A 104 7.74 4.48 -13.93
CA THR A 104 8.23 5.82 -14.30
C THR A 104 7.94 6.80 -13.17
N ILE A 105 8.94 7.55 -12.74
CA ILE A 105 8.81 8.62 -11.75
C ILE A 105 8.93 9.96 -12.49
N TYR A 106 7.92 10.81 -12.34
CA TYR A 106 7.92 12.16 -12.90
C TYR A 106 8.60 13.12 -11.93
N ALA A 107 9.92 13.27 -12.05
CA ALA A 107 10.68 14.22 -11.25
C ALA A 107 10.13 15.63 -11.45
N ASP A 108 10.06 16.42 -10.38
CA ASP A 108 9.51 17.79 -10.36
C ASP A 108 8.00 17.90 -10.67
N SER A 109 7.27 16.80 -10.79
CA SER A 109 5.80 16.83 -10.84
C SER A 109 5.27 17.34 -9.49
N PRO A 110 4.48 18.44 -9.46
CA PRO A 110 3.97 18.98 -8.18
C PRO A 110 3.14 17.98 -7.39
N TRP A 111 2.45 17.06 -8.06
CA TRP A 111 1.66 16.02 -7.40
C TRP A 111 2.43 14.71 -7.20
N ALA A 112 3.76 14.74 -7.38
CA ALA A 112 4.66 13.60 -7.22
C ALA A 112 4.13 12.35 -7.94
N LEU A 113 3.83 12.52 -9.24
CA LEU A 113 3.24 11.46 -10.05
C LEU A 113 4.24 10.34 -10.33
N THR A 114 3.74 9.13 -10.33
CA THR A 114 4.40 7.95 -10.89
C THR A 114 3.45 7.23 -11.84
N SER A 115 3.99 6.45 -12.78
CA SER A 115 3.15 5.72 -13.73
C SER A 115 3.70 4.35 -14.11
N ILE A 116 2.82 3.53 -14.64
CA ILE A 116 3.13 2.25 -15.28
C ILE A 116 2.25 2.11 -16.53
N SER A 117 2.85 1.83 -17.69
CA SER A 117 2.11 1.30 -18.83
C SER A 117 1.78 -0.16 -18.55
N GLN A 118 0.51 -0.48 -18.37
CA GLN A 118 0.08 -1.83 -18.01
C GLN A 118 0.34 -2.85 -19.14
N ARG A 119 0.27 -2.43 -20.39
CA ARG A 119 0.41 -3.32 -21.55
C ARG A 119 1.74 -4.07 -21.55
N GLN A 120 2.81 -3.48 -21.08
CA GLN A 120 4.14 -4.10 -21.05
C GLN A 120 4.18 -5.39 -20.20
N PHE A 121 3.29 -5.52 -19.22
CA PHE A 121 3.22 -6.68 -18.32
C PHE A 121 2.17 -7.71 -18.74
N TRP A 122 1.14 -7.34 -19.49
CA TRP A 122 0.02 -8.20 -19.90
C TRP A 122 0.28 -8.89 -21.23
N ARG A 123 1.43 -9.55 -21.37
CA ARG A 123 1.86 -10.16 -22.63
C ARG A 123 0.94 -11.27 -23.13
N GLN A 124 0.29 -12.01 -22.24
CA GLN A 124 -0.60 -13.15 -22.57
C GLN A 124 -2.09 -12.77 -22.57
N ALA A 125 -2.42 -11.56 -22.17
CA ALA A 125 -3.79 -11.03 -22.14
C ALA A 125 -3.88 -9.85 -23.12
N PRO A 126 -4.37 -10.06 -24.34
CA PRO A 126 -4.51 -8.97 -25.30
C PRO A 126 -5.53 -7.95 -24.80
N ILE A 127 -5.03 -6.76 -24.45
CA ILE A 127 -5.83 -5.65 -23.90
C ILE A 127 -7.01 -5.30 -24.81
N GLY A 128 -6.85 -5.38 -26.13
CA GLY A 128 -7.90 -5.14 -27.11
C GLY A 128 -9.10 -6.11 -27.05
N ASN A 129 -9.03 -7.17 -26.24
CA ASN A 129 -10.19 -8.04 -25.99
C ASN A 129 -11.14 -7.50 -24.92
N TYR A 130 -10.77 -6.40 -24.27
CA TYR A 130 -11.55 -5.77 -23.22
C TYR A 130 -12.28 -4.52 -23.74
N GLY A 131 -13.39 -4.17 -23.11
CA GLY A 131 -14.24 -3.06 -23.53
C GLY A 131 -14.90 -3.33 -24.91
N ASP A 132 -14.89 -2.35 -25.76
CA ASP A 132 -15.44 -2.40 -27.13
C ASP A 132 -14.40 -2.83 -28.21
N GLY A 133 -13.22 -3.25 -27.78
CA GLY A 133 -12.11 -3.65 -28.68
C GLY A 133 -11.21 -2.50 -29.13
N GLY A 134 -11.51 -1.26 -28.76
CA GLY A 134 -10.73 -0.06 -29.13
C GLY A 134 -9.55 0.23 -28.19
N LEU A 135 -9.38 -0.56 -27.13
CA LEU A 135 -8.37 -0.33 -26.11
C LEU A 135 -6.97 -0.78 -26.58
N GLY A 136 -6.05 0.18 -26.70
CA GLY A 136 -4.66 -0.07 -27.11
C GLY A 136 -3.65 -0.02 -25.95
N GLY A 137 -3.97 0.67 -24.86
CA GLY A 137 -3.09 0.80 -23.70
C GLY A 137 -3.84 1.25 -22.44
N ILE A 138 -3.24 1.03 -21.28
CA ILE A 138 -3.71 1.54 -19.99
C ILE A 138 -2.49 2.17 -19.31
N LEU A 139 -2.58 3.46 -19.04
CA LEU A 139 -1.61 4.17 -18.22
C LEU A 139 -2.17 4.32 -16.81
N SER A 140 -1.59 3.60 -15.86
CA SER A 140 -1.93 3.72 -14.44
C SER A 140 -0.98 4.69 -13.77
N LEU A 141 -1.52 5.66 -13.05
CA LEU A 141 -0.73 6.64 -12.31
C LEU A 141 -1.12 6.64 -10.84
N ASP A 142 -0.16 6.98 -9.99
CA ASP A 142 -0.39 7.32 -8.60
C ASP A 142 -0.14 8.80 -8.37
N ILE A 143 -1.03 9.44 -7.60
CA ILE A 143 -0.90 10.79 -7.10
C ILE A 143 -0.40 10.66 -5.65
N SER A 144 0.86 11.01 -5.40
CA SER A 144 1.49 10.84 -4.09
C SER A 144 1.55 12.12 -3.26
N GLU A 145 1.30 13.28 -3.88
CA GLU A 145 1.23 14.58 -3.19
C GLU A 145 -0.11 15.26 -3.48
N TRP A 146 -0.94 15.34 -2.44
CA TRP A 146 -2.31 15.84 -2.53
C TRP A 146 -2.48 17.27 -2.02
N GLU A 147 -1.44 17.86 -1.43
CA GLU A 147 -1.52 19.16 -0.76
C GLU A 147 -0.81 20.29 -1.54
N GLN A 148 0.02 19.95 -2.53
CA GLN A 148 0.70 20.96 -3.35
C GLN A 148 -0.20 21.47 -4.48
N PRO A 149 -0.11 22.77 -4.82
CA PRO A 149 -0.83 23.32 -5.97
C PRO A 149 -0.37 22.68 -7.30
N GLY A 150 -1.33 22.33 -8.14
CA GLY A 150 -1.07 21.85 -9.50
C GLY A 150 -0.70 22.98 -10.48
N ILE A 151 -0.38 22.60 -11.72
CA ILE A 151 0.11 23.52 -12.77
C ILE A 151 -1.01 24.18 -13.60
N VAL A 152 -2.20 23.57 -13.67
CA VAL A 152 -3.33 24.07 -14.47
C VAL A 152 -4.26 24.95 -13.63
N TYR A 153 -4.68 24.44 -12.49
CA TYR A 153 -5.68 25.11 -11.65
C TYR A 153 -5.09 25.87 -10.47
N GLY A 154 -3.79 25.67 -10.16
CA GLY A 154 -3.15 26.26 -8.98
C GLY A 154 -3.76 25.81 -7.66
N LYS A 155 -4.46 24.67 -7.65
CA LYS A 155 -5.11 24.08 -6.49
C LYS A 155 -4.41 22.78 -6.09
N PRO A 156 -4.39 22.44 -4.79
CA PRO A 156 -4.04 21.09 -4.34
C PRO A 156 -5.07 20.04 -4.83
N ALA A 157 -4.61 18.80 -5.06
CA ALA A 157 -5.48 17.72 -5.52
C ALA A 157 -6.67 17.49 -4.58
N ASN A 158 -6.48 17.59 -3.26
CA ASN A 158 -7.55 17.47 -2.26
C ASN A 158 -8.55 18.65 -2.24
N LYS A 159 -8.46 19.58 -3.20
CA LYS A 159 -9.39 20.71 -3.40
C LYS A 159 -9.93 20.75 -4.84
N CYS A 160 -9.57 19.78 -5.65
CA CYS A 160 -10.02 19.66 -7.02
C CYS A 160 -11.26 18.78 -7.14
N THR A 161 -12.08 19.01 -8.16
CA THR A 161 -13.08 18.03 -8.60
C THR A 161 -12.42 16.86 -9.31
N ALA A 162 -13.15 15.77 -9.52
CA ALA A 162 -12.61 14.60 -10.24
C ALA A 162 -12.12 14.97 -11.66
N GLU A 163 -12.86 15.83 -12.38
CA GLU A 163 -12.44 16.32 -13.71
C GLU A 163 -11.21 17.22 -13.65
N GLU A 164 -11.09 18.07 -12.62
CA GLU A 164 -9.90 18.88 -12.41
C GLU A 164 -8.70 17.99 -12.09
N ILE A 165 -8.86 16.96 -11.26
CA ILE A 165 -7.78 15.97 -10.98
C ILE A 165 -7.33 15.31 -12.28
N LYS A 166 -8.25 14.77 -13.07
CA LYS A 166 -7.94 14.14 -14.35
C LYS A 166 -7.17 15.07 -15.28
N ASN A 167 -7.64 16.31 -15.44
CA ASN A 167 -7.02 17.29 -16.32
C ASN A 167 -5.62 17.71 -15.84
N GLU A 168 -5.49 17.89 -14.53
CA GLU A 168 -4.21 18.28 -13.91
C GLU A 168 -3.16 17.17 -14.05
N VAL A 169 -3.53 15.91 -13.71
CA VAL A 169 -2.64 14.76 -13.87
C VAL A 169 -2.19 14.62 -15.32
N TRP A 170 -3.13 14.71 -16.27
CA TRP A 170 -2.79 14.58 -17.68
C TRP A 170 -1.89 15.73 -18.18
N ALA A 171 -2.08 16.93 -17.66
CA ALA A 171 -1.21 18.06 -17.97
C ALA A 171 0.21 17.84 -17.44
N GLN A 172 0.36 17.36 -16.21
CA GLN A 172 1.65 17.03 -15.63
C GLN A 172 2.35 15.89 -16.38
N VAL A 173 1.61 14.86 -16.81
CA VAL A 173 2.13 13.80 -17.73
C VAL A 173 2.64 14.39 -19.03
N LYS A 174 1.86 15.28 -19.67
CA LYS A 174 2.29 15.93 -20.92
C LYS A 174 3.58 16.73 -20.77
N VAL A 175 3.76 17.43 -19.67
CA VAL A 175 5.00 18.19 -19.39
C VAL A 175 6.24 17.29 -19.40
N HIS A 176 6.11 16.07 -18.90
CA HIS A 176 7.23 15.14 -18.73
C HIS A 176 7.46 14.22 -19.93
N LEU A 177 6.40 13.84 -20.65
CA LEU A 177 6.52 12.92 -21.79
C LEU A 177 6.64 13.63 -23.13
N ASN A 178 6.06 14.83 -23.30
CA ASN A 178 6.11 15.59 -24.55
C ASN A 178 7.34 16.50 -24.58
N ILE A 179 8.53 15.91 -24.52
CA ILE A 179 9.81 16.62 -24.54
C ILE A 179 10.49 16.53 -25.92
N GLY A 180 11.34 17.49 -26.24
CA GLY A 180 12.11 17.47 -27.47
C GLY A 180 11.26 17.52 -28.75
N GLY A 181 10.03 18.03 -28.71
CA GLY A 181 9.11 18.09 -29.84
C GLY A 181 8.30 16.81 -30.06
N ALA A 182 8.41 15.83 -29.18
CA ALA A 182 7.57 14.64 -29.22
C ALA A 182 6.15 14.94 -28.66
N GLU A 183 5.12 14.35 -29.25
CA GLU A 183 3.73 14.38 -28.76
C GLU A 183 3.31 12.96 -28.39
N ILE A 184 3.86 12.44 -27.31
CA ILE A 184 3.60 11.07 -26.81
C ILE A 184 2.24 11.03 -26.08
N ALA A 185 2.04 11.92 -25.11
CA ALA A 185 0.79 12.06 -24.39
C ALA A 185 -0.13 13.06 -25.11
N ARG A 186 -1.17 12.55 -25.78
CA ARG A 186 -2.10 13.33 -26.59
C ARG A 186 -3.51 13.22 -26.06
N ASP A 187 -4.26 14.31 -26.04
CA ASP A 187 -5.62 14.36 -25.53
C ASP A 187 -6.57 13.47 -26.33
N ASP A 188 -6.40 13.39 -27.66
CA ASP A 188 -7.20 12.55 -28.54
C ASP A 188 -6.92 11.05 -28.41
N ASN A 189 -5.86 10.67 -27.70
CA ASN A 189 -5.54 9.29 -27.36
C ASN A 189 -6.36 8.72 -26.20
N ILE A 190 -6.95 9.58 -25.37
CA ILE A 190 -7.76 9.15 -24.21
C ILE A 190 -9.12 8.66 -24.73
N ILE A 191 -9.50 7.41 -24.37
CA ILE A 191 -10.84 6.86 -24.55
C ILE A 191 -11.70 7.26 -23.35
N THR A 192 -11.20 6.93 -22.15
CA THR A 192 -11.86 7.20 -20.87
C THR A 192 -10.83 7.18 -19.74
N TRP A 193 -11.25 7.47 -18.54
CA TRP A 193 -10.41 7.46 -17.35
C TRP A 193 -11.17 6.93 -16.14
N PHE A 194 -10.44 6.54 -15.11
CA PHE A 194 -10.99 6.02 -13.87
C PHE A 194 -10.15 6.54 -12.70
N LEU A 195 -10.77 7.27 -11.79
CA LEU A 195 -10.16 7.69 -10.53
C LEU A 195 -10.54 6.67 -9.46
N ASP A 196 -9.62 6.40 -8.55
CA ASP A 196 -9.86 5.58 -7.38
C ASP A 196 -11.18 5.96 -6.70
N PRO A 197 -12.13 5.02 -6.54
CA PRO A 197 -13.47 5.31 -6.00
C PRO A 197 -13.45 5.68 -4.51
N ASP A 198 -12.35 5.41 -3.80
CA ASP A 198 -12.19 5.82 -2.40
C ASP A 198 -11.87 7.30 -2.24
N VAL A 199 -11.55 7.98 -3.35
CA VAL A 199 -11.58 9.44 -3.44
C VAL A 199 -13.01 9.90 -3.61
N GLN A 200 -13.62 10.33 -2.54
CA GLN A 200 -15.04 10.71 -2.46
C GLN A 200 -15.24 12.22 -2.57
N PHE A 201 -16.34 12.60 -3.21
CA PHE A 201 -16.74 14.00 -3.38
C PHE A 201 -18.10 14.24 -2.70
N PRO A 202 -18.13 14.31 -1.34
CA PRO A 202 -19.39 14.43 -0.59
C PRO A 202 -20.17 15.71 -0.89
N ASN A 203 -19.49 16.74 -1.36
CA ASN A 203 -20.09 17.97 -1.89
C ASN A 203 -19.09 18.65 -2.87
N PRO A 204 -19.50 19.67 -3.65
CA PRO A 204 -18.65 20.29 -4.66
C PRO A 204 -17.33 20.92 -4.16
N THR A 205 -17.20 21.13 -2.87
CA THR A 205 -16.01 21.78 -2.25
C THR A 205 -15.25 20.89 -1.29
N ALA A 206 -15.69 19.65 -1.09
CA ALA A 206 -15.04 18.71 -0.19
C ALA A 206 -14.60 17.46 -0.92
N VAL A 207 -13.38 17.04 -0.68
CA VAL A 207 -12.81 15.78 -1.11
C VAL A 207 -12.41 14.99 0.13
N ALA A 208 -12.72 13.71 0.15
CA ALA A 208 -12.35 12.79 1.23
C ALA A 208 -11.66 11.56 0.63
N ASN A 209 -10.75 10.98 1.35
CA ASN A 209 -10.13 9.69 1.02
C ASN A 209 -10.51 8.68 2.09
N LEU A 210 -11.14 7.58 1.68
CA LEU A 210 -11.59 6.54 2.60
C LEU A 210 -10.48 5.53 2.93
N GLU A 211 -9.48 5.40 2.06
CA GLU A 211 -8.39 4.43 2.19
C GLU A 211 -7.02 5.15 2.12
N PRO A 212 -6.62 5.83 3.21
CA PRO A 212 -5.30 6.45 3.25
C PRO A 212 -4.21 5.37 3.30
N LEU A 213 -3.04 5.66 2.76
CA LEU A 213 -1.89 4.77 2.74
C LEU A 213 -0.90 5.09 3.84
N LEU A 214 -0.33 4.06 4.46
CA LEU A 214 0.80 4.20 5.37
C LEU A 214 2.00 4.81 4.64
N ILE A 215 2.59 5.85 5.23
CA ILE A 215 3.82 6.45 4.73
C ILE A 215 5.01 6.17 5.66
N ASN A 216 6.16 5.84 5.06
CA ASN A 216 7.40 5.60 5.78
C ASN A 216 8.07 6.95 6.11
N THR A 217 7.86 7.42 7.33
CA THR A 217 8.57 8.61 7.83
C THR A 217 9.87 8.22 8.53
N ALA A 218 10.82 9.15 8.61
CA ALA A 218 12.09 8.91 9.30
C ALA A 218 11.86 8.41 10.74
N GLY A 219 12.45 7.27 11.08
CA GLY A 219 12.33 6.65 12.40
C GLY A 219 11.04 5.86 12.64
N SER A 220 10.10 5.80 11.71
CA SER A 220 8.82 5.11 11.87
C SER A 220 8.95 3.59 12.08
N LEU A 221 10.02 2.98 11.57
CA LEU A 221 10.29 1.54 11.77
C LEU A 221 10.32 1.15 13.26
N ALA A 222 10.72 2.05 14.16
CA ALA A 222 10.72 1.81 15.60
C ALA A 222 9.31 1.62 16.19
N TYR A 223 8.28 2.06 15.51
CA TYR A 223 6.88 1.97 15.94
C TYR A 223 6.11 0.84 15.28
N ARG A 224 6.69 0.19 14.28
CA ARG A 224 6.08 -0.95 13.59
C ARG A 224 6.24 -2.22 14.42
N PRO A 225 5.16 -2.98 14.68
CA PRO A 225 5.23 -4.24 15.40
C PRO A 225 5.73 -5.38 14.51
N ASP A 226 6.16 -6.47 15.13
CA ASP A 226 6.33 -7.74 14.46
C ASP A 226 4.97 -8.42 14.19
N ALA A 227 4.94 -9.38 13.26
CA ALA A 227 3.72 -10.16 12.96
C ALA A 227 3.24 -11.01 14.15
N VAL A 228 4.15 -11.42 15.03
CA VAL A 228 3.88 -12.18 16.25
C VAL A 228 3.82 -11.23 17.43
N THR A 229 2.66 -11.07 18.03
CA THR A 229 2.48 -10.20 19.20
C THR A 229 2.82 -10.94 20.52
N GLU A 230 2.84 -10.21 21.61
CA GLU A 230 3.01 -10.79 22.96
C GLU A 230 1.80 -11.62 23.39
N ILE A 231 0.62 -11.41 22.78
CA ILE A 231 -0.59 -12.19 23.06
C ILE A 231 -0.51 -13.55 22.35
N PRO A 232 -0.63 -14.68 23.05
CA PRO A 232 -0.31 -16.01 22.52
C PRO A 232 -1.04 -16.42 21.24
N ASN A 233 -2.26 -16.00 21.04
CA ASN A 233 -3.10 -16.37 19.90
C ASN A 233 -3.47 -15.17 19.00
N PHE A 234 -2.72 -14.06 19.08
CA PHE A 234 -2.98 -12.86 18.30
C PHE A 234 -1.78 -12.48 17.42
N PHE A 235 -2.03 -12.30 16.14
CA PHE A 235 -1.04 -12.03 15.11
C PHE A 235 -1.47 -10.85 14.26
N LEU A 236 -0.49 -10.22 13.60
CA LEU A 236 -0.70 -9.08 12.71
C LEU A 236 -0.25 -9.43 11.30
N ALA A 237 -1.01 -9.01 10.32
CA ALA A 237 -0.64 -9.08 8.92
C ALA A 237 -1.16 -7.83 8.24
N SER A 238 -0.30 -7.06 7.67
CA SER A 238 -0.58 -5.88 6.85
C SER A 238 0.76 -5.22 6.51
N ASP A 239 0.72 -4.17 5.73
CA ASP A 239 1.88 -3.41 5.28
C ASP A 239 2.60 -2.62 6.38
N TYR A 240 1.93 -2.35 7.51
CA TYR A 240 2.56 -1.68 8.67
C TYR A 240 3.39 -2.60 9.56
N VAL A 241 3.31 -3.91 9.38
CA VAL A 241 4.13 -4.88 10.12
C VAL A 241 5.58 -4.82 9.65
N LYS A 242 6.53 -5.04 10.57
CA LYS A 242 7.95 -5.14 10.21
C LYS A 242 8.21 -6.30 9.26
N THR A 243 8.75 -5.98 8.11
CA THR A 243 9.11 -6.93 7.05
C THR A 243 10.47 -6.59 6.48
N TYR A 244 11.05 -7.49 5.69
CA TYR A 244 12.27 -7.17 4.92
C TYR A 244 11.97 -6.18 3.80
N THR A 245 10.77 -6.24 3.22
CA THR A 245 10.32 -5.30 2.19
C THR A 245 10.21 -3.87 2.73
N ASP A 246 9.78 -3.73 4.00
CA ASP A 246 9.64 -2.45 4.73
C ASP A 246 9.03 -1.30 3.90
N LEU A 247 8.01 -1.60 3.14
CA LEU A 247 7.30 -0.67 2.29
C LEU A 247 5.79 -0.98 2.32
N ALA A 248 4.96 0.05 2.24
CA ALA A 248 3.50 -0.07 2.14
C ALA A 248 3.12 -0.61 0.75
N THR A 249 3.24 -1.92 0.56
CA THR A 249 3.00 -2.63 -0.69
C THR A 249 2.32 -3.98 -0.44
N MET A 250 1.76 -4.56 -1.51
CA MET A 250 1.22 -5.92 -1.46
C MET A 250 2.28 -6.95 -1.07
N GLU A 251 3.54 -6.75 -1.47
CA GLU A 251 4.67 -7.61 -1.09
C GLU A 251 4.93 -7.56 0.41
N GLY A 252 4.94 -6.35 1.00
CA GLY A 252 5.07 -6.16 2.44
C GLY A 252 3.94 -6.84 3.22
N ALA A 253 2.69 -6.64 2.79
CA ALA A 253 1.52 -7.28 3.37
C ALA A 253 1.57 -8.82 3.25
N ASN A 254 2.00 -9.35 2.09
CA ASN A 254 2.17 -10.78 1.88
C ASN A 254 3.27 -11.37 2.76
N GLU A 255 4.40 -10.67 2.92
CA GLU A 255 5.46 -11.10 3.84
C GLU A 255 4.97 -11.11 5.29
N ALA A 256 4.25 -10.08 5.73
CA ALA A 256 3.65 -10.02 7.06
C ALA A 256 2.70 -11.20 7.31
N ALA A 257 1.85 -11.55 6.32
CA ALA A 257 0.97 -12.71 6.39
C ALA A 257 1.75 -14.03 6.52
N ARG A 258 2.86 -14.21 5.79
CA ARG A 258 3.73 -15.38 5.91
C ARG A 258 4.37 -15.50 7.29
N ARG A 259 4.79 -14.37 7.87
CA ARG A 259 5.33 -14.29 9.23
C ARG A 259 4.26 -14.66 10.27
N ALA A 260 3.03 -14.15 10.13
CA ALA A 260 1.90 -14.48 10.99
C ALA A 260 1.58 -15.98 10.95
N VAL A 261 1.49 -16.57 9.75
CA VAL A 261 1.28 -18.02 9.57
C VAL A 261 2.40 -18.83 10.24
N ASN A 262 3.66 -18.45 10.06
CA ASN A 262 4.78 -19.12 10.71
C ASN A 262 4.70 -19.04 12.24
N GLY A 263 4.26 -17.91 12.78
CA GLY A 263 4.00 -17.74 14.20
C GLY A 263 2.89 -18.66 14.73
N ILE A 264 1.80 -18.84 13.96
CA ILE A 264 0.72 -19.77 14.28
C ILE A 264 1.24 -21.23 14.27
N LEU A 265 1.98 -21.63 13.22
CA LEU A 265 2.54 -22.96 13.11
C LEU A 265 3.47 -23.27 14.30
N GLU A 266 4.20 -22.29 14.80
CA GLU A 266 5.06 -22.43 15.96
C GLU A 266 4.26 -22.60 17.24
N ARG A 267 3.33 -21.69 17.49
CA ARG A 267 2.54 -21.70 18.75
C ARG A 267 1.56 -22.85 18.84
N SER A 268 1.08 -23.36 17.70
CA SER A 268 0.22 -24.56 17.66
C SER A 268 1.00 -25.89 17.78
N GLY A 269 2.35 -25.85 17.72
CA GLY A 269 3.16 -27.07 17.66
C GLY A 269 2.99 -27.87 16.36
N SER A 270 2.52 -27.22 15.29
CA SER A 270 2.30 -27.88 14.00
C SER A 270 3.61 -28.32 13.35
N ASN A 271 3.60 -29.55 12.81
CA ASN A 271 4.69 -30.09 12.01
C ASN A 271 4.64 -29.70 10.52
N ALA A 272 3.67 -28.85 10.13
CA ALA A 272 3.60 -28.35 8.76
C ALA A 272 4.85 -27.53 8.40
N PRO A 273 5.31 -27.59 7.14
CA PRO A 273 6.48 -26.84 6.72
C PRO A 273 6.23 -25.34 6.86
N ARG A 274 7.28 -24.60 7.28
CA ARG A 274 7.23 -23.14 7.37
C ARG A 274 7.03 -22.53 5.99
N VAL A 275 6.25 -21.46 5.94
CA VAL A 275 6.09 -20.67 4.73
C VAL A 275 7.38 -19.87 4.48
N PRO A 276 7.96 -19.89 3.27
CA PRO A 276 9.18 -19.16 2.97
C PRO A 276 9.03 -17.64 3.21
N VAL A 277 10.00 -17.04 3.87
CA VAL A 277 10.19 -15.59 3.98
C VAL A 277 11.58 -15.29 3.43
N TRP A 278 11.65 -14.42 2.43
CA TRP A 278 12.92 -14.12 1.75
C TRP A 278 13.57 -12.90 2.41
N PRO A 279 14.79 -13.06 2.97
CA PRO A 279 15.53 -11.92 3.50
C PRO A 279 15.92 -10.98 2.37
N PHE A 280 15.93 -9.68 2.67
CA PHE A 280 16.53 -8.71 1.77
C PHE A 280 18.02 -8.99 1.65
N GLN A 281 18.51 -9.11 0.42
CA GLN A 281 19.93 -9.34 0.14
C GLN A 281 20.49 -8.13 -0.59
N GLU A 282 21.37 -7.42 0.07
CA GLU A 282 22.14 -6.37 -0.58
C GLU A 282 23.28 -7.00 -1.41
N PRO A 283 23.61 -6.45 -2.58
CA PRO A 283 24.74 -6.93 -3.37
C PRO A 283 26.05 -6.85 -2.56
N GLU A 284 26.79 -7.95 -2.50
CA GLU A 284 28.03 -8.04 -1.71
C GLU A 284 29.08 -6.98 -2.09
N VAL A 285 29.05 -6.48 -3.32
CA VAL A 285 29.93 -5.41 -3.79
C VAL A 285 29.82 -4.13 -2.94
N PHE A 286 28.67 -3.89 -2.30
CA PHE A 286 28.45 -2.73 -1.43
C PHE A 286 28.86 -2.97 0.02
N ALA A 287 29.18 -4.20 0.43
CA ALA A 287 29.50 -4.52 1.81
C ALA A 287 30.59 -3.63 2.44
N PRO A 288 31.73 -3.31 1.76
CA PRO A 288 32.75 -2.41 2.32
C PRO A 288 32.22 -0.98 2.54
N LEU A 289 31.35 -0.49 1.67
CA LEU A 289 30.76 0.85 1.76
C LEU A 289 29.76 0.93 2.90
N ILE A 290 28.94 -0.10 3.06
CA ILE A 290 27.97 -0.24 4.16
C ILE A 290 28.68 -0.27 5.50
N GLU A 291 29.77 -1.04 5.63
CA GLU A 291 30.52 -1.11 6.88
C GLU A 291 31.24 0.21 7.20
N TYR A 292 31.77 0.90 6.20
CA TYR A 292 32.32 2.23 6.36
C TYR A 292 31.26 3.24 6.86
N ASP A 293 30.07 3.22 6.28
CA ASP A 293 28.97 4.10 6.68
C ASP A 293 28.47 3.77 8.11
N ARG A 294 28.37 2.49 8.47
CA ARG A 294 28.09 2.05 9.84
C ARG A 294 29.12 2.56 10.85
N MET A 295 30.41 2.50 10.50
CA MET A 295 31.47 3.02 11.36
C MET A 295 31.30 4.54 11.57
N ARG A 296 31.03 5.29 10.52
CA ARG A 296 30.74 6.73 10.61
C ARG A 296 29.56 7.01 11.53
N PHE A 297 28.45 6.31 11.35
CA PHE A 297 27.26 6.45 12.19
C PHE A 297 27.55 6.18 13.67
N ARG A 298 28.33 5.12 14.00
CA ARG A 298 28.75 4.83 15.38
C ARG A 298 29.61 5.93 16.00
N LEU A 299 30.33 6.69 15.18
CA LEU A 299 31.17 7.82 15.60
C LEU A 299 30.35 9.15 15.64
N GLY A 300 29.04 9.11 15.45
CA GLY A 300 28.19 10.30 15.41
C GLY A 300 28.39 11.18 14.17
N MET A 301 29.02 10.64 13.13
CA MET A 301 29.22 11.32 11.86
C MET A 301 27.99 11.15 10.95
N PRO A 302 27.68 12.10 10.04
CA PRO A 302 26.61 11.94 9.08
C PRO A 302 26.88 10.76 8.13
N HIS A 303 25.82 10.17 7.59
CA HIS A 303 25.92 9.14 6.55
C HIS A 303 26.70 9.66 5.33
N THR A 304 27.33 8.73 4.61
CA THR A 304 28.09 9.08 3.40
C THR A 304 27.11 9.37 2.27
N SER A 305 27.13 10.57 1.73
CA SER A 305 26.43 10.90 0.48
C SER A 305 27.35 10.61 -0.70
N PHE A 306 27.21 9.44 -1.31
CA PHE A 306 27.84 9.17 -2.60
C PHE A 306 27.00 9.86 -3.68
N GLY A 307 27.42 11.00 -4.18
CA GLY A 307 26.73 11.70 -5.28
C GLY A 307 26.56 13.20 -5.12
N ALA A 308 26.83 13.78 -3.97
CA ALA A 308 26.74 15.25 -3.83
C ALA A 308 27.84 16.05 -4.53
N GLY A 309 28.57 15.43 -5.46
CA GLY A 309 29.66 16.05 -6.21
C GLY A 309 29.70 15.72 -7.70
N LEU A 310 28.63 15.14 -8.25
CA LEU A 310 28.54 14.79 -9.68
C LEU A 310 27.33 15.44 -10.38
N VAL A 311 26.93 16.63 -9.95
CA VAL A 311 26.04 17.52 -10.70
C VAL A 311 26.70 18.86 -10.89
#